data_9674e275e224973a00f5f6c2196913e6
#
_entry.id   9674e275e224973a00f5f6c2196913e6
#
_cell.length_a   1.000
_cell.length_b   1.000
_cell.length_c   1.000
_cell.angle_alpha   90.00
_cell.angle_beta   90.00
_cell.angle_gamma   90.00
#
_symmetry.space_group_name_H-M   'P 1'
#
loop_
_entity.id
_entity.type
_entity.pdbx_description
1 polymer ?
#
loop_
_entity_poly.entity_id
_entity_poly.type
_entity_poly.pdbx_seq_one_letter_code
_entity_poly.pdbx_strand_id
1 'polypeptide(L)'
;FIVGIIIVIVALILTVIMATILIRSEVEPVKQLQEAMKKMRQGNMDIEIGYKSEDELGRLSDDLRSVAAFLKAVVADETNILTEMSRGNFNVYSSMSKDYVGSYVAIYNSMVLLRDNLSTTLSSVTQSADQVAAGSDQVSSGAQALSQGATEQASSVEELAATINEISNNVEKNAENAKSASDMADN
;
A
#
# COMPACT_ATOMS: atom_id res chain seq x y z
N PHE A 1 5.85 54.81 -66.79
CA PHE A 1 6.15 55.08 -65.36
C PHE A 1 5.06 54.57 -64.41
N ILE A 2 3.77 54.97 -64.69
CA ILE A 2 2.61 54.58 -63.85
C ILE A 2 2.42 53.03 -63.80
N VAL A 3 2.51 52.38 -64.99
CA VAL A 3 2.40 50.88 -65.02
C VAL A 3 3.47 50.14 -64.22
N GLY A 4 4.70 50.66 -64.22
CA GLY A 4 5.77 50.12 -63.41
C GLY A 4 5.50 50.20 -61.89
N ILE A 5 4.95 51.32 -61.43
CA ILE A 5 4.56 51.51 -60.01
C ILE A 5 3.42 50.58 -59.64
N ILE A 6 2.43 50.38 -60.48
CA ILE A 6 1.32 49.44 -60.21
C ILE A 6 1.83 48.03 -60.11
N ILE A 7 2.73 47.54 -60.95
CA ILE A 7 3.34 46.22 -60.88
C ILE A 7 4.07 46.02 -59.57
N VAL A 8 4.86 46.97 -59.10
CA VAL A 8 5.59 46.91 -57.83
C VAL A 8 4.63 46.82 -56.61
N ILE A 9 3.55 47.65 -56.65
CA ILE A 9 2.54 47.59 -55.56
C ILE A 9 1.82 46.24 -55.53
N VAL A 10 1.42 45.67 -56.66
CA VAL A 10 0.77 44.37 -56.78
C VAL A 10 1.74 43.26 -56.28
N ALA A 11 3.02 43.27 -56.66
CA ALA A 11 4.01 42.34 -56.20
C ALA A 11 4.21 42.41 -54.68
N LEU A 12 4.21 43.60 -54.11
CA LEU A 12 4.34 43.81 -52.65
C LEU A 12 3.12 43.27 -51.89
N ILE A 13 1.92 43.52 -52.40
CA ILE A 13 0.66 42.98 -51.82
C ILE A 13 0.68 41.44 -51.87
N LEU A 14 1.01 40.85 -53.00
CA LEU A 14 1.12 39.38 -53.12
C LEU A 14 2.15 38.77 -52.17
N THR A 15 3.31 39.43 -51.99
CA THR A 15 4.31 38.98 -51.06
C THR A 15 3.83 38.99 -49.60
N VAL A 16 3.13 40.07 -49.21
CA VAL A 16 2.54 40.18 -47.86
C VAL A 16 1.44 39.12 -47.64
N ILE A 17 0.58 38.89 -48.62
CA ILE A 17 -0.45 37.85 -48.55
C ILE A 17 0.20 36.48 -48.41
N MET A 18 1.20 36.16 -49.22
CA MET A 18 1.93 34.88 -49.17
C MET A 18 2.66 34.69 -47.84
N ALA A 19 3.30 35.72 -47.32
CA ALA A 19 3.95 35.69 -46.02
C ALA A 19 2.94 35.46 -44.88
N THR A 20 1.76 36.10 -44.92
CA THR A 20 0.75 35.86 -43.87
C THR A 20 0.14 34.46 -43.93
N ILE A 21 -0.04 33.92 -45.14
CA ILE A 21 -0.48 32.51 -45.31
C ILE A 21 0.55 31.57 -44.74
N LEU A 22 1.84 31.69 -45.08
CA LEU A 22 2.92 30.86 -44.56
C LEU A 22 3.04 30.94 -43.04
N ILE A 23 2.91 32.12 -42.46
CA ILE A 23 2.95 32.28 -41.00
C ILE A 23 1.81 31.52 -40.32
N ARG A 24 0.61 31.60 -40.86
CA ARG A 24 -0.58 30.95 -40.27
C ARG A 24 -0.63 29.46 -40.53
N SER A 25 -0.15 28.96 -41.68
CA SER A 25 -0.21 27.53 -42.04
C SER A 25 0.96 26.74 -41.55
N GLU A 26 2.12 27.34 -41.33
CA GLU A 26 3.35 26.64 -41.00
C GLU A 26 3.95 27.05 -39.66
N VAL A 27 4.16 28.36 -39.48
CA VAL A 27 4.92 28.84 -38.29
C VAL A 27 4.11 28.78 -37.03
N GLU A 28 2.85 29.17 -37.04
CA GLU A 28 2.00 29.20 -35.85
C GLU A 28 1.69 27.82 -35.31
N PRO A 29 1.34 26.79 -36.13
CA PRO A 29 1.20 25.41 -35.65
C PRO A 29 2.46 24.85 -35.05
N VAL A 30 3.63 25.07 -35.68
CA VAL A 30 4.92 24.60 -35.14
C VAL A 30 5.21 25.19 -33.76
N LYS A 31 4.88 26.47 -33.54
CA LYS A 31 5.02 27.10 -32.22
C LYS A 31 4.10 26.45 -31.17
N GLN A 32 2.84 26.18 -31.52
CA GLN A 32 1.88 25.53 -30.63
C GLN A 32 2.36 24.14 -30.23
N LEU A 33 2.85 23.33 -31.19
CA LEU A 33 3.43 22.03 -30.95
C LEU A 33 4.66 22.12 -30.04
N GLN A 34 5.54 23.10 -30.28
CA GLN A 34 6.73 23.32 -29.48
C GLN A 34 6.40 23.70 -28.02
N GLU A 35 5.39 24.56 -27.82
CA GLU A 35 4.91 24.93 -26.49
C GLU A 35 4.24 23.74 -25.77
N ALA A 36 3.43 22.96 -26.49
CA ALA A 36 2.82 21.76 -25.96
C ALA A 36 3.87 20.73 -25.51
N MET A 37 4.87 20.44 -26.35
CA MET A 37 5.99 19.56 -25.97
C MET A 37 6.80 20.10 -24.80
N LYS A 38 6.97 21.42 -24.69
CA LYS A 38 7.63 22.04 -23.52
C LYS A 38 6.84 21.80 -22.24
N LYS A 39 5.51 21.94 -22.26
CA LYS A 39 4.64 21.64 -21.12
C LYS A 39 4.73 20.16 -20.74
N MET A 40 4.63 19.24 -21.72
CA MET A 40 4.77 17.80 -21.49
C MET A 40 6.10 17.44 -20.87
N ARG A 41 7.20 18.03 -21.32
CA ARG A 41 8.53 17.83 -20.71
C ARG A 41 8.60 18.28 -19.26
N GLN A 42 7.77 19.21 -18.82
CA GLN A 42 7.63 19.67 -17.44
C GLN A 42 6.66 18.81 -16.61
N GLY A 43 6.12 17.72 -17.19
CA GLY A 43 5.14 16.86 -16.54
C GLY A 43 3.69 17.36 -16.66
N ASN A 44 3.45 18.49 -17.33
CA ASN A 44 2.10 18.98 -17.54
C ASN A 44 1.52 18.39 -18.84
N MET A 45 0.60 17.43 -18.68
CA MET A 45 -0.11 16.79 -19.80
C MET A 45 -1.38 17.53 -20.21
N ASP A 46 -1.74 18.62 -19.52
CA ASP A 46 -2.84 19.51 -19.90
C ASP A 46 -2.38 20.48 -20.99
N ILE A 47 -2.35 19.97 -22.20
CA ILE A 47 -1.94 20.72 -23.38
C ILE A 47 -3.13 21.09 -24.23
N GLU A 48 -3.10 22.29 -24.78
CA GLU A 48 -4.05 22.74 -25.77
C GLU A 48 -3.31 23.04 -27.08
N ILE A 49 -3.68 22.31 -28.13
CA ILE A 49 -3.20 22.53 -29.49
C ILE A 49 -4.43 22.87 -30.33
N GLY A 50 -4.59 24.15 -30.66
CA GLY A 50 -5.75 24.66 -31.40
C GLY A 50 -5.73 24.35 -32.90
N TYR A 51 -4.55 24.02 -33.43
CA TYR A 51 -4.41 23.75 -34.85
C TYR A 51 -5.07 22.43 -35.23
N LYS A 52 -5.97 22.52 -36.24
CA LYS A 52 -6.68 21.39 -36.85
C LYS A 52 -6.61 21.55 -38.35
N SER A 53 -6.05 20.57 -39.04
CA SER A 53 -5.92 20.53 -40.50
C SER A 53 -5.81 19.08 -40.94
N GLU A 54 -6.05 18.81 -42.21
CA GLU A 54 -5.81 17.47 -42.79
C GLU A 54 -4.37 17.27 -43.31
N ASP A 55 -3.53 18.29 -43.17
CA ASP A 55 -2.12 18.27 -43.55
C ASP A 55 -1.24 17.51 -42.55
N GLU A 56 0.07 17.47 -42.80
CA GLU A 56 1.04 16.79 -41.95
C GLU A 56 1.11 17.39 -40.54
N LEU A 57 0.96 18.72 -40.41
CA LEU A 57 1.00 19.41 -39.12
C LEU A 57 -0.29 19.15 -38.32
N GLY A 58 -1.45 19.06 -39.02
CA GLY A 58 -2.71 18.65 -38.39
C GLY A 58 -2.65 17.24 -37.82
N ARG A 59 -2.13 16.26 -38.58
CA ARG A 59 -1.94 14.90 -38.12
C ARG A 59 -0.97 14.84 -36.94
N LEU A 60 0.15 15.55 -37.00
CA LEU A 60 1.10 15.62 -35.90
C LEU A 60 0.47 16.24 -34.63
N SER A 61 -0.42 17.23 -34.81
CA SER A 61 -1.16 17.83 -33.70
C SER A 61 -2.12 16.84 -33.05
N ASP A 62 -2.81 16.01 -33.86
CA ASP A 62 -3.71 14.95 -33.37
C ASP A 62 -2.94 13.85 -32.63
N ASP A 63 -1.82 13.42 -33.19
CA ASP A 63 -0.96 12.43 -32.54
C ASP A 63 -0.43 12.93 -31.20
N LEU A 64 0.03 14.18 -31.13
CA LEU A 64 0.54 14.75 -29.87
C LEU A 64 -0.58 14.91 -28.82
N ARG A 65 -1.80 15.31 -29.24
CA ARG A 65 -2.98 15.33 -28.35
C ARG A 65 -3.28 13.94 -27.81
N SER A 66 -3.23 12.92 -28.66
CA SER A 66 -3.49 11.53 -28.29
C SER A 66 -2.45 11.01 -27.32
N VAL A 67 -1.17 11.26 -27.54
CA VAL A 67 -0.08 10.91 -26.62
C VAL A 67 -0.25 11.59 -25.25
N ALA A 68 -0.55 12.89 -25.25
CA ALA A 68 -0.76 13.62 -24.00
C ALA A 68 -1.96 13.10 -23.22
N ALA A 69 -3.08 12.83 -23.90
CA ALA A 69 -4.27 12.25 -23.28
C ALA A 69 -4.01 10.88 -22.69
N PHE A 70 -3.30 10.02 -23.41
CA PHE A 70 -2.89 8.69 -22.94
C PHE A 70 -2.00 8.79 -21.70
N LEU A 71 -0.94 9.61 -21.73
CA LEU A 71 -0.04 9.79 -20.58
C LEU A 71 -0.77 10.35 -19.37
N LYS A 72 -1.69 11.32 -19.57
CA LYS A 72 -2.53 11.85 -18.50
C LYS A 72 -3.39 10.76 -17.86
N ALA A 73 -3.99 9.90 -18.66
CA ALA A 73 -4.81 8.79 -18.18
C ALA A 73 -3.98 7.76 -17.40
N VAL A 74 -2.80 7.37 -17.91
CA VAL A 74 -1.87 6.46 -17.20
C VAL A 74 -1.49 7.02 -15.84
N VAL A 75 -1.03 8.27 -15.78
CA VAL A 75 -0.62 8.90 -14.51
C VAL A 75 -1.78 9.00 -13.53
N ALA A 76 -2.99 9.31 -14.01
CA ALA A 76 -4.17 9.37 -13.15
C ALA A 76 -4.56 8.01 -12.61
N ASP A 77 -4.53 6.95 -13.43
CA ASP A 77 -4.85 5.58 -13.02
C ASP A 77 -3.84 5.05 -12.00
N GLU A 78 -2.53 5.21 -12.27
CA GLU A 78 -1.46 4.82 -11.34
C GLU A 78 -1.57 5.57 -10.01
N THR A 79 -1.80 6.89 -10.06
CA THR A 79 -1.98 7.72 -8.86
C THR A 79 -3.17 7.24 -8.03
N ASN A 80 -4.29 6.92 -8.67
CA ASN A 80 -5.47 6.41 -8.00
C ASN A 80 -5.17 5.07 -7.28
N ILE A 81 -4.57 4.12 -7.97
CA ILE A 81 -4.24 2.80 -7.42
C ILE A 81 -3.26 2.94 -6.23
N LEU A 82 -2.18 3.70 -6.41
CA LEU A 82 -1.19 3.93 -5.34
C LEU A 82 -1.79 4.67 -4.14
N THR A 83 -2.71 5.61 -4.39
CA THR A 83 -3.41 6.34 -3.32
C THR A 83 -4.31 5.40 -2.51
N GLU A 84 -5.07 4.53 -3.17
CA GLU A 84 -5.90 3.54 -2.48
C GLU A 84 -5.05 2.54 -1.70
N MET A 85 -3.97 2.04 -2.29
CA MET A 85 -3.02 1.15 -1.60
C MET A 85 -2.39 1.83 -0.37
N SER A 86 -2.07 3.12 -0.45
CA SER A 86 -1.53 3.89 0.69
C SER A 86 -2.52 4.02 1.85
N ARG A 87 -3.82 3.90 1.59
CA ARG A 87 -4.89 3.86 2.58
C ARG A 87 -5.19 2.46 3.11
N GLY A 88 -4.43 1.46 2.65
CA GLY A 88 -4.64 0.05 3.01
C GLY A 88 -5.71 -0.67 2.16
N ASN A 89 -6.25 -0.02 1.13
CA ASN A 89 -7.18 -0.67 0.20
C ASN A 89 -6.41 -1.35 -0.93
N PHE A 90 -6.19 -2.65 -0.79
CA PHE A 90 -5.55 -3.49 -1.81
C PHE A 90 -6.55 -4.13 -2.79
N ASN A 91 -7.86 -3.91 -2.61
CA ASN A 91 -8.89 -4.35 -3.54
C ASN A 91 -9.20 -3.28 -4.59
N VAL A 92 -8.15 -2.69 -5.15
CA VAL A 92 -8.19 -1.66 -6.19
C VAL A 92 -7.61 -2.22 -7.49
N TYR A 93 -8.25 -1.90 -8.60
CA TYR A 93 -7.86 -2.37 -9.93
C TYR A 93 -7.80 -1.21 -10.90
N SER A 94 -6.93 -1.32 -11.90
CA SER A 94 -6.84 -0.35 -12.99
C SER A 94 -8.13 -0.29 -13.77
N SER A 95 -8.62 0.91 -14.02
CA SER A 95 -9.76 1.19 -14.89
C SER A 95 -9.41 1.07 -16.39
N MET A 96 -8.11 1.15 -16.71
CA MET A 96 -7.59 1.13 -18.07
C MET A 96 -6.60 -0.02 -18.32
N SER A 97 -6.75 -1.14 -17.63
CA SER A 97 -5.84 -2.29 -17.72
C SER A 97 -5.60 -2.82 -19.14
N LYS A 98 -6.58 -2.64 -20.04
CA LYS A 98 -6.50 -3.05 -21.47
C LYS A 98 -5.82 -2.02 -22.35
N ASP A 99 -5.68 -0.79 -21.88
CA ASP A 99 -5.13 0.32 -22.65
C ASP A 99 -3.63 0.49 -22.43
N TYR A 100 -3.06 -0.20 -21.44
CA TYR A 100 -1.61 -0.26 -21.27
C TYR A 100 -0.99 -1.03 -22.42
N VAL A 101 -0.16 -0.35 -23.22
CA VAL A 101 0.48 -0.91 -24.42
C VAL A 101 2.00 -0.72 -24.41
N GLY A 102 2.71 -1.53 -25.16
CA GLY A 102 4.17 -1.44 -25.31
C GLY A 102 4.89 -1.50 -23.96
N SER A 103 5.77 -0.55 -23.71
CA SER A 103 6.57 -0.49 -22.47
C SER A 103 5.75 -0.18 -21.22
N TYR A 104 4.55 0.38 -21.33
CA TYR A 104 3.69 0.68 -20.20
C TYR A 104 3.10 -0.58 -19.56
N VAL A 105 2.99 -1.68 -20.30
CA VAL A 105 2.58 -2.98 -19.75
C VAL A 105 3.47 -3.44 -18.61
N ALA A 106 4.78 -3.17 -18.71
CA ALA A 106 5.73 -3.54 -17.66
C ALA A 106 5.48 -2.77 -16.35
N ILE A 107 5.14 -1.48 -16.43
CA ILE A 107 4.79 -0.65 -15.28
C ILE A 107 3.51 -1.19 -14.63
N TYR A 108 2.46 -1.41 -15.43
CA TYR A 108 1.20 -1.98 -14.96
C TYR A 108 1.40 -3.33 -14.25
N ASN A 109 2.12 -4.26 -14.86
CA ASN A 109 2.38 -5.57 -14.27
C ASN A 109 3.16 -5.46 -12.95
N SER A 110 4.14 -4.55 -12.87
CA SER A 110 4.91 -4.32 -11.64
C SER A 110 4.02 -3.78 -10.52
N MET A 111 3.09 -2.89 -10.85
CA MET A 111 2.13 -2.34 -9.89
C MET A 111 1.13 -3.39 -9.39
N VAL A 112 0.62 -4.25 -10.28
CA VAL A 112 -0.22 -5.40 -9.93
C VAL A 112 0.52 -6.34 -8.99
N LEU A 113 1.76 -6.70 -9.33
CA LEU A 113 2.60 -7.57 -8.50
C LEU A 113 2.87 -6.96 -7.11
N LEU A 114 3.15 -5.67 -7.05
CA LEU A 114 3.35 -4.96 -5.78
C LEU A 114 2.07 -5.01 -4.91
N ARG A 115 0.91 -4.71 -5.50
CA ARG A 115 -0.39 -4.79 -4.82
C ARG A 115 -0.64 -6.19 -4.25
N ASP A 116 -0.45 -7.23 -5.06
CA ASP A 116 -0.74 -8.62 -4.68
C ASP A 116 0.21 -9.10 -3.58
N ASN A 117 1.50 -8.76 -3.67
CA ASN A 117 2.49 -9.07 -2.64
C ASN A 117 2.18 -8.39 -1.31
N LEU A 118 1.83 -7.09 -1.34
CA LEU A 118 1.46 -6.35 -0.13
C LEU A 118 0.18 -6.90 0.49
N SER A 119 -0.85 -7.19 -0.32
CA SER A 119 -2.10 -7.79 0.14
C SER A 119 -1.86 -9.13 0.84
N THR A 120 -1.06 -10.01 0.23
CA THR A 120 -0.69 -11.32 0.78
C THR A 120 0.10 -11.17 2.09
N THR A 121 1.08 -10.27 2.11
CA THR A 121 1.92 -10.04 3.29
C THR A 121 1.08 -9.53 4.47
N LEU A 122 0.21 -8.56 4.24
CA LEU A 122 -0.66 -8.01 5.28
C LEU A 122 -1.67 -9.04 5.79
N SER A 123 -2.22 -9.88 4.91
CA SER A 123 -3.08 -11.00 5.31
C SER A 123 -2.33 -11.97 6.23
N SER A 124 -1.09 -12.33 5.89
CA SER A 124 -0.25 -13.21 6.71
C SER A 124 0.10 -12.57 8.06
N VAL A 125 0.38 -11.27 8.09
CA VAL A 125 0.63 -10.53 9.35
C VAL A 125 -0.62 -10.54 10.23
N THR A 126 -1.80 -10.27 9.67
CA THR A 126 -3.07 -10.31 10.41
C THR A 126 -3.31 -11.70 11.00
N GLN A 127 -3.15 -12.76 10.20
CA GLN A 127 -3.29 -14.14 10.68
C GLN A 127 -2.31 -14.48 11.81
N SER A 128 -1.06 -14.01 11.70
CA SER A 128 -0.05 -14.22 12.75
C SER A 128 -0.42 -13.46 14.04
N ALA A 129 -0.95 -12.25 13.92
CA ALA A 129 -1.42 -11.46 15.06
C ALA A 129 -2.59 -12.16 15.78
N ASP A 130 -3.55 -12.71 15.03
CA ASP A 130 -4.66 -13.49 15.58
C ASP A 130 -4.16 -14.73 16.33
N GLN A 131 -3.16 -15.44 15.79
CA GLN A 131 -2.54 -16.59 16.46
C GLN A 131 -1.83 -16.18 17.77
N VAL A 132 -1.12 -15.06 17.77
CA VAL A 132 -0.47 -14.53 18.99
C VAL A 132 -1.53 -14.13 20.02
N ALA A 133 -2.63 -13.51 19.61
CA ALA A 133 -3.73 -13.18 20.53
C ALA A 133 -4.32 -14.44 21.17
N ALA A 134 -4.65 -15.46 20.36
CA ALA A 134 -5.17 -16.73 20.86
C ALA A 134 -4.17 -17.45 21.80
N GLY A 135 -2.87 -17.44 21.46
CA GLY A 135 -1.82 -17.98 22.33
C GLY A 135 -1.71 -17.23 23.65
N SER A 136 -1.86 -15.91 23.64
CA SER A 136 -1.85 -15.09 24.86
C SER A 136 -3.04 -15.40 25.77
N ASP A 137 -4.22 -15.63 25.21
CA ASP A 137 -5.40 -16.05 25.98
C ASP A 137 -5.20 -17.44 26.62
N GLN A 138 -4.57 -18.37 25.90
CA GLN A 138 -4.20 -19.68 26.44
C GLN A 138 -3.20 -19.59 27.59
N VAL A 139 -2.16 -18.77 27.44
CA VAL A 139 -1.16 -18.52 28.51
C VAL A 139 -1.84 -17.91 29.73
N SER A 140 -2.73 -16.94 29.55
CA SER A 140 -3.50 -16.31 30.64
C SER A 140 -4.35 -17.34 31.38
N SER A 141 -5.07 -18.19 30.66
CA SER A 141 -5.90 -19.26 31.25
C SER A 141 -5.05 -20.29 31.96
N GLY A 142 -3.90 -20.66 31.39
CA GLY A 142 -2.94 -21.55 32.04
C GLY A 142 -2.34 -21.00 33.34
N ALA A 143 -2.01 -19.70 33.35
CA ALA A 143 -1.51 -19.01 34.54
C ALA A 143 -2.56 -18.97 35.67
N GLN A 144 -3.83 -18.75 35.33
CA GLN A 144 -4.94 -18.80 36.30
C GLN A 144 -5.10 -20.20 36.89
N ALA A 145 -5.10 -21.26 36.06
CA ALA A 145 -5.18 -22.63 36.50
C ALA A 145 -3.98 -23.02 37.40
N LEU A 146 -2.77 -22.55 37.03
CA LEU A 146 -1.56 -22.76 37.84
C LEU A 146 -1.67 -22.04 39.21
N SER A 147 -2.18 -20.81 39.24
CA SER A 147 -2.40 -20.07 40.48
C SER A 147 -3.41 -20.76 41.39
N GLN A 148 -4.49 -21.30 40.83
CA GLN A 148 -5.48 -22.08 41.56
C GLN A 148 -4.84 -23.38 42.11
N GLY A 149 -4.11 -24.12 41.27
CA GLY A 149 -3.42 -25.36 41.71
C GLY A 149 -2.35 -25.10 42.76
N ALA A 150 -1.62 -24.00 42.70
CA ALA A 150 -0.67 -23.59 43.72
C ALA A 150 -1.36 -23.29 45.07
N THR A 151 -2.54 -22.67 45.05
CA THR A 151 -3.34 -22.39 46.24
C THR A 151 -3.85 -23.68 46.87
N GLU A 152 -4.33 -24.63 46.07
CA GLU A 152 -4.76 -25.97 46.52
C GLU A 152 -3.60 -26.79 47.11
N GLN A 153 -2.44 -26.73 46.45
CA GLN A 153 -1.22 -27.37 47.00
C GLN A 153 -0.80 -26.77 48.32
N ALA A 154 -0.82 -25.45 48.48
CA ALA A 154 -0.50 -24.79 49.74
C ALA A 154 -1.42 -25.27 50.88
N SER A 155 -2.73 -25.33 50.62
CA SER A 155 -3.70 -25.86 51.60
C SER A 155 -3.45 -27.34 51.95
N SER A 156 -3.11 -28.17 50.96
CA SER A 156 -2.78 -29.58 51.22
C SER A 156 -1.49 -29.77 52.04
N VAL A 157 -0.50 -28.88 51.82
CA VAL A 157 0.74 -28.88 52.63
C VAL A 157 0.46 -28.46 54.07
N GLU A 158 -0.43 -27.48 54.31
CA GLU A 158 -0.85 -27.08 55.67
C GLU A 158 -1.57 -28.23 56.37
N GLU A 159 -2.47 -28.96 55.70
CA GLU A 159 -3.16 -30.13 56.24
C GLU A 159 -2.17 -31.28 56.56
N LEU A 160 -1.21 -31.55 55.67
CA LEU A 160 -0.15 -32.50 55.93
C LEU A 160 0.70 -32.13 57.15
N ALA A 161 1.05 -30.86 57.32
CA ALA A 161 1.80 -30.37 58.47
C ALA A 161 1.02 -30.57 59.78
N ALA A 162 -0.31 -30.30 59.76
CA ALA A 162 -1.18 -30.57 60.91
C ALA A 162 -1.23 -32.07 61.29
N THR A 163 -1.38 -32.92 60.24
CA THR A 163 -1.38 -34.41 60.43
C THR A 163 -0.05 -34.91 60.96
N ILE A 164 1.08 -34.38 60.47
CA ILE A 164 2.43 -34.76 61.02
C ILE A 164 2.56 -34.37 62.47
N ASN A 165 2.08 -33.17 62.87
CA ASN A 165 2.07 -32.74 64.25
C ASN A 165 1.21 -33.67 65.14
N GLU A 166 0.03 -34.07 64.67
CA GLU A 166 -0.82 -35.05 65.41
C GLU A 166 -0.14 -36.43 65.57
N ILE A 167 0.47 -36.93 64.47
CA ILE A 167 1.24 -38.19 64.54
C ILE A 167 2.38 -38.05 65.52
N SER A 168 3.14 -36.95 65.51
CA SER A 168 4.24 -36.73 66.49
C SER A 168 3.76 -36.76 67.92
N ASN A 169 2.66 -36.11 68.25
CA ASN A 169 2.06 -36.12 69.57
C ASN A 169 1.59 -37.54 69.97
N ASN A 170 1.01 -38.29 69.04
CA ASN A 170 0.62 -39.70 69.32
C ASN A 170 1.78 -40.61 69.53
N VAL A 171 2.90 -40.42 68.78
CA VAL A 171 4.14 -41.18 69.02
C VAL A 171 4.74 -40.88 70.41
N GLU A 172 4.75 -39.61 70.83
CA GLU A 172 5.23 -39.25 72.20
C GLU A 172 4.38 -39.87 73.29
N LYS A 173 3.04 -39.81 73.17
CA LYS A 173 2.11 -40.46 74.10
C LYS A 173 2.32 -41.98 74.15
N ASN A 174 2.56 -42.63 73.01
CA ASN A 174 2.83 -44.08 72.93
C ASN A 174 4.16 -44.43 73.61
N ALA A 175 5.17 -43.59 73.48
CA ALA A 175 6.45 -43.76 74.17
C ALA A 175 6.30 -43.63 75.70
N GLU A 176 5.50 -42.64 76.15
CA GLU A 176 5.18 -42.53 77.63
C GLU A 176 4.39 -43.72 78.13
N ASN A 177 3.39 -44.20 77.40
CA ASN A 177 2.60 -45.36 77.74
C ASN A 177 3.47 -46.63 77.83
N ALA A 178 4.37 -46.85 76.88
CA ALA A 178 5.30 -47.93 76.84
C ALA A 178 6.27 -47.92 78.07
N LYS A 179 6.75 -46.71 78.38
CA LYS A 179 7.61 -46.55 79.62
C LYS A 179 6.82 -46.83 80.85
N SER A 180 5.60 -46.34 80.99
CA SER A 180 4.74 -46.63 82.16
C SER A 180 4.42 -48.13 82.31
N ALA A 181 4.19 -48.83 81.18
CA ALA A 181 4.00 -50.29 81.21
C ALA A 181 5.23 -51.05 81.62
N SER A 182 6.43 -50.61 81.19
CA SER A 182 7.71 -51.19 81.66
C SER A 182 7.90 -51.01 83.15
N ASP A 183 7.66 -49.80 83.65
CA ASP A 183 7.79 -49.45 85.04
C ASP A 183 6.81 -50.26 85.95
N MET A 184 5.61 -50.62 85.43
CA MET A 184 4.62 -51.45 86.09
C MET A 184 5.00 -52.98 86.07
N ALA A 185 5.77 -53.44 85.14
CA ALA A 185 6.23 -54.84 85.02
C ALA A 185 7.45 -55.17 85.86
N ASP A 186 8.21 -54.14 86.24
CA ASP A 186 9.41 -54.28 87.09
C ASP A 186 9.10 -54.16 88.58
N ASN A 187 7.85 -53.88 89.01
CA ASN A 187 7.38 -53.92 90.42
C ASN A 187 6.53 -55.15 90.72
#